data_42954d802b7d31186d8ce69c50150efc
#
_entry.id   42954d802b7d31186d8ce69c50150efc
#
_cell.length_a   1.000
_cell.length_b   1.000
_cell.length_c   1.000
_cell.angle_alpha   90.00
_cell.angle_beta   90.00
_cell.angle_gamma   90.00
#
_symmetry.space_group_name_H-M   'P 1'
#
loop_
_entity.id
_entity.type
_entity.pdbx_description
1 polymer ?
#
loop_
_entity_poly.entity_id
_entity_poly.type
_entity_poly.pdbx_seq_one_letter_code
_entity_poly.pdbx_strand_id
1 'polypeptide(L)'
;MRERCLNMKIKKLIWGIFFVFFLIILIFSGYKIISVFFDNGGNVDKYIEETSTITQESESDSLADNHGIKWSSLRKANDDIYAWIYIPNTNVDYPIAQSSVYESDTLYLDHNIDKEPDIAGAIFSERANRKNFSDPVTVIYGHNMKNGSMFKTLHSFEDAKFFKKNKFIYIYMEKRKLTYEIYSAYVYDDRHILNSFNFEDKKILKKYLKSTQNPQSLTKNTRKVDLSTDSKILTLSTCTNGAANTRYLVQGVLIKDEQTK
;
A
#
# COMPACT_ATOMS: atom_id res chain seq x y z
N MET A 1 38.95 -42.73 40.04
CA MET A 1 38.78 -42.84 38.59
C MET A 1 37.33 -42.81 38.11
N ARG A 2 36.43 -43.49 38.84
CA ARG A 2 34.96 -43.58 38.51
C ARG A 2 34.23 -42.24 38.53
N GLU A 3 34.47 -41.36 39.51
CA GLU A 3 33.83 -40.04 39.63
C GLU A 3 34.23 -39.02 38.52
N ARG A 4 35.51 -39.05 38.07
CA ARG A 4 35.97 -38.20 36.97
C ARG A 4 35.29 -38.58 35.62
N CYS A 5 35.07 -39.90 35.41
CA CYS A 5 34.39 -40.38 34.20
C CYS A 5 32.90 -40.03 34.20
N LEU A 6 32.22 -40.04 35.38
CA LEU A 6 30.85 -39.66 35.53
C LEU A 6 30.65 -38.15 35.29
N ASN A 7 31.54 -37.31 35.86
CA ASN A 7 31.52 -35.88 35.65
C ASN A 7 31.75 -35.46 34.17
N MET A 8 32.60 -36.21 33.42
CA MET A 8 32.77 -35.98 32.01
C MET A 8 31.53 -36.34 31.17
N LYS A 9 30.82 -37.42 31.52
CA LYS A 9 29.59 -37.83 30.86
C LYS A 9 28.47 -36.81 31.10
N ILE A 10 28.34 -36.33 32.31
CA ILE A 10 27.34 -35.29 32.69
C ILE A 10 27.64 -33.97 31.94
N LYS A 11 28.89 -33.54 31.89
CA LYS A 11 29.29 -32.36 31.13
C LYS A 11 28.96 -32.48 29.63
N LYS A 12 29.24 -33.64 29.02
CA LYS A 12 28.89 -33.90 27.62
C LYS A 12 27.37 -33.88 27.37
N LEU A 13 26.60 -34.46 28.32
CA LEU A 13 25.16 -34.41 28.24
C LEU A 13 24.61 -32.98 28.32
N ILE A 14 25.10 -32.18 29.28
CA ILE A 14 24.73 -30.78 29.44
C ILE A 14 25.07 -29.97 28.16
N TRP A 15 26.28 -30.16 27.60
CA TRP A 15 26.66 -29.51 26.34
C TRP A 15 25.79 -29.95 25.15
N GLY A 16 25.39 -31.24 25.10
CA GLY A 16 24.44 -31.74 24.11
C GLY A 16 23.07 -31.07 24.22
N ILE A 17 22.56 -30.88 25.43
CA ILE A 17 21.28 -30.20 25.68
C ILE A 17 21.38 -28.72 25.24
N PHE A 18 22.44 -28.03 25.59
CA PHE A 18 22.67 -26.66 25.12
C PHE A 18 22.76 -26.56 23.60
N PHE A 19 23.45 -27.50 22.96
CA PHE A 19 23.56 -27.52 21.49
C PHE A 19 22.19 -27.70 20.82
N VAL A 20 21.38 -28.63 21.30
CA VAL A 20 20.01 -28.86 20.81
C VAL A 20 19.13 -27.61 21.03
N PHE A 21 19.24 -26.97 22.20
CA PHE A 21 18.50 -25.73 22.50
C PHE A 21 18.87 -24.59 21.54
N PHE A 22 20.18 -24.37 21.30
CA PHE A 22 20.64 -23.39 20.33
C PHE A 22 20.21 -23.72 18.89
N LEU A 23 20.18 -24.99 18.53
CA LEU A 23 19.73 -25.43 17.20
C LEU A 23 18.24 -25.12 17.00
N ILE A 24 17.41 -25.35 18.02
CA ILE A 24 15.99 -25.00 18.00
C ILE A 24 15.80 -23.49 17.84
N ILE A 25 16.54 -22.67 18.58
CA ILE A 25 16.50 -21.20 18.45
C ILE A 25 16.89 -20.76 17.03
N LEU A 26 17.94 -21.37 16.46
CA LEU A 26 18.41 -21.07 15.10
C LEU A 26 17.36 -21.42 14.04
N ILE A 27 16.73 -22.59 14.17
CA ILE A 27 15.64 -23.02 13.26
C ILE A 27 14.44 -22.09 13.39
N PHE A 28 14.03 -21.76 14.60
CA PHE A 28 12.90 -20.86 14.83
C PHE A 28 13.19 -19.44 14.33
N SER A 29 14.39 -18.92 14.58
CA SER A 29 14.84 -17.62 14.05
C SER A 29 14.89 -17.61 12.53
N GLY A 30 15.44 -18.68 11.91
CA GLY A 30 15.46 -18.85 10.47
C GLY A 30 14.07 -18.91 9.86
N TYR A 31 13.15 -19.64 10.48
CA TYR A 31 11.74 -19.70 10.06
C TYR A 31 11.08 -18.32 10.13
N LYS A 32 11.28 -17.57 11.23
CA LYS A 32 10.77 -16.20 11.37
C LYS A 32 11.33 -15.25 10.31
N ILE A 33 12.62 -15.33 10.01
CA ILE A 33 13.25 -14.52 8.95
C ILE A 33 12.65 -14.87 7.58
N ILE A 34 12.51 -16.16 7.28
CA ILE A 34 11.91 -16.61 6.02
C ILE A 34 10.44 -16.18 5.93
N SER A 35 9.64 -16.33 6.98
CA SER A 35 8.22 -15.92 6.97
C SER A 35 8.06 -14.44 6.65
N VAL A 36 8.92 -13.57 7.19
CA VAL A 36 8.92 -12.13 6.90
C VAL A 36 9.18 -11.82 5.41
N PHE A 37 10.01 -12.63 4.72
CA PHE A 37 10.26 -12.45 3.29
C PHE A 37 9.10 -12.92 2.40
N PHE A 38 8.27 -13.82 2.88
CA PHE A 38 7.13 -14.38 2.14
C PHE A 38 5.78 -13.80 2.61
N ASP A 39 5.78 -13.00 3.69
CA ASP A 39 4.57 -12.32 4.14
C ASP A 39 4.25 -11.14 3.22
N ASN A 40 3.04 -11.14 2.68
CA ASN A 40 2.54 -10.15 1.73
C ASN A 40 1.67 -9.08 2.42
N GLY A 41 1.88 -8.81 3.70
CA GLY A 41 1.10 -7.81 4.43
C GLY A 41 -0.30 -8.30 4.86
N GLY A 42 -0.38 -9.56 5.23
CA GLY A 42 -1.64 -10.25 5.54
C GLY A 42 -2.27 -10.91 4.31
N ASN A 43 -3.06 -11.95 4.54
CA ASN A 43 -3.78 -12.65 3.46
C ASN A 43 -5.04 -11.86 3.08
N VAL A 44 -4.90 -10.93 2.13
CA VAL A 44 -6.01 -10.09 1.64
C VAL A 44 -6.94 -10.83 0.67
N ASP A 45 -6.50 -11.94 0.07
CA ASP A 45 -7.28 -12.72 -0.92
C ASP A 45 -8.58 -13.27 -0.31
N LYS A 46 -8.60 -13.51 1.01
CA LYS A 46 -9.81 -13.95 1.75
C LYS A 46 -11.00 -12.98 1.64
N TYR A 47 -10.75 -11.74 1.25
CA TYR A 47 -11.77 -10.68 1.14
C TYR A 47 -12.25 -10.41 -0.29
N ILE A 48 -11.69 -11.12 -1.27
CA ILE A 48 -12.13 -11.07 -2.67
C ILE A 48 -12.88 -12.36 -3.00
N GLU A 49 -14.02 -12.25 -3.70
CA GLU A 49 -14.67 -13.43 -4.28
C GLU A 49 -13.90 -13.87 -5.52
N GLU A 50 -13.61 -15.17 -5.63
CA GLU A 50 -13.10 -15.73 -6.89
C GLU A 50 -14.13 -15.47 -7.99
N THR A 51 -13.86 -14.46 -8.80
CA THR A 51 -14.73 -14.15 -9.95
C THR A 51 -14.47 -15.19 -11.03
N SER A 52 -15.33 -16.20 -11.12
CA SER A 52 -15.38 -17.05 -12.29
C SER A 52 -15.65 -16.17 -13.51
N THR A 53 -14.65 -16.10 -14.38
CA THR A 53 -14.63 -15.63 -15.78
C THR A 53 -15.89 -14.89 -16.23
N ILE A 54 -15.88 -13.57 -16.17
CA ILE A 54 -16.90 -12.75 -16.85
C ILE A 54 -16.49 -12.64 -18.32
N THR A 55 -17.16 -13.42 -19.15
CA THR A 55 -17.21 -13.25 -20.60
C THR A 55 -17.86 -11.90 -20.94
N GLN A 56 -17.31 -11.27 -21.95
CA GLN A 56 -17.65 -9.97 -22.53
C GLN A 56 -19.14 -9.72 -22.79
N GLU A 57 -19.48 -8.43 -22.65
CA GLU A 57 -20.49 -7.65 -23.38
C GLU A 57 -21.97 -7.86 -23.07
N SER A 58 -22.52 -6.87 -22.38
CA SER A 58 -23.77 -6.23 -22.82
C SER A 58 -23.86 -4.81 -22.24
N GLU A 59 -23.90 -3.80 -23.11
CA GLU A 59 -24.31 -2.44 -22.80
C GLU A 59 -25.77 -2.46 -22.33
N SER A 60 -25.97 -2.35 -21.05
CA SER A 60 -27.24 -1.90 -20.45
C SER A 60 -26.91 -1.29 -19.09
N ASP A 61 -27.53 -0.21 -18.76
CA ASP A 61 -27.60 0.58 -17.50
C ASP A 61 -27.21 -0.21 -16.21
N SER A 62 -25.97 -0.76 -16.18
CA SER A 62 -25.48 -1.62 -15.13
C SER A 62 -24.56 -0.81 -14.24
N LEU A 63 -24.87 -0.82 -12.93
CA LEU A 63 -23.98 -0.32 -11.90
C LEU A 63 -22.56 -0.86 -12.13
N ALA A 64 -21.53 -0.03 -11.84
CA ALA A 64 -20.14 -0.41 -12.02
C ALA A 64 -19.79 -1.66 -11.20
N ASP A 65 -18.81 -2.44 -11.69
CA ASP A 65 -18.29 -3.60 -10.98
C ASP A 65 -17.66 -3.20 -9.63
N ASN A 66 -17.90 -3.98 -8.58
CA ASN A 66 -17.40 -3.78 -7.22
C ASN A 66 -16.10 -4.54 -6.92
N HIS A 67 -15.44 -5.10 -7.93
CA HIS A 67 -14.20 -5.87 -7.81
C HIS A 67 -14.29 -7.14 -6.93
N GLY A 68 -15.49 -7.68 -6.74
CA GLY A 68 -15.72 -8.88 -5.90
C GLY A 68 -15.46 -8.68 -4.40
N ILE A 69 -15.38 -7.44 -3.91
CA ILE A 69 -14.99 -7.12 -2.53
C ILE A 69 -16.11 -7.46 -1.55
N LYS A 70 -15.79 -8.28 -0.53
CA LYS A 70 -16.70 -8.66 0.57
C LYS A 70 -16.68 -7.61 1.68
N TRP A 71 -17.35 -6.46 1.48
CA TRP A 71 -17.33 -5.34 2.42
C TRP A 71 -17.75 -5.68 3.85
N SER A 72 -18.75 -6.55 4.02
CA SER A 72 -19.20 -7.01 5.33
C SER A 72 -18.11 -7.78 6.09
N SER A 73 -17.35 -8.62 5.38
CA SER A 73 -16.25 -9.37 5.96
C SER A 73 -15.07 -8.45 6.32
N LEU A 74 -14.75 -7.48 5.47
CA LEU A 74 -13.71 -6.47 5.73
C LEU A 74 -14.02 -5.66 6.99
N ARG A 75 -15.23 -5.12 7.12
CA ARG A 75 -15.62 -4.34 8.31
C ARG A 75 -15.66 -5.17 9.58
N LYS A 76 -16.07 -6.43 9.48
CA LYS A 76 -16.04 -7.33 10.64
C LYS A 76 -14.62 -7.62 11.10
N ALA A 77 -13.66 -7.67 10.18
CA ALA A 77 -12.26 -7.89 10.50
C ALA A 77 -11.59 -6.64 11.07
N ASN A 78 -11.85 -5.46 10.46
CA ASN A 78 -11.25 -4.19 10.90
C ASN A 78 -12.10 -3.00 10.42
N ASP A 79 -12.67 -2.23 11.34
CA ASP A 79 -13.51 -1.05 11.05
C ASP A 79 -12.72 0.14 10.47
N ASP A 80 -11.40 0.11 10.56
CA ASP A 80 -10.53 1.13 9.98
C ASP A 80 -10.46 1.04 8.45
N ILE A 81 -10.83 -0.12 7.88
CA ILE A 81 -10.86 -0.31 6.42
C ILE A 81 -12.05 0.46 5.84
N TYR A 82 -11.78 1.38 4.93
CA TYR A 82 -12.80 2.25 4.35
C TYR A 82 -12.85 2.23 2.81
N ALA A 83 -11.80 1.72 2.16
CA ALA A 83 -11.68 1.63 0.73
C ALA A 83 -10.79 0.46 0.31
N TRP A 84 -10.72 0.24 -0.99
CA TRP A 84 -9.83 -0.73 -1.64
C TRP A 84 -9.17 -0.09 -2.84
N ILE A 85 -7.87 -0.30 -3.04
CA ILE A 85 -7.13 0.18 -4.21
C ILE A 85 -6.76 -0.97 -5.14
N TYR A 86 -6.97 -0.76 -6.44
CA TYR A 86 -6.53 -1.67 -7.48
C TYR A 86 -5.85 -0.92 -8.63
N ILE A 87 -4.68 -1.40 -9.05
CA ILE A 87 -3.95 -0.88 -10.22
C ILE A 87 -3.64 -2.03 -11.18
N PRO A 88 -4.26 -2.08 -12.36
CA PRO A 88 -4.03 -3.14 -13.34
C PRO A 88 -2.57 -3.31 -13.72
N ASN A 89 -2.15 -4.58 -13.93
CA ASN A 89 -0.78 -4.95 -14.30
C ASN A 89 0.29 -4.59 -13.25
N THR A 90 -0.13 -4.44 -11.98
CA THR A 90 0.75 -4.31 -10.81
C THR A 90 0.28 -5.29 -9.73
N ASN A 91 1.03 -5.40 -8.63
CA ASN A 91 0.60 -6.16 -7.45
C ASN A 91 -0.23 -5.30 -6.48
N VAL A 92 -0.62 -4.08 -6.88
CA VAL A 92 -1.43 -3.20 -6.01
C VAL A 92 -2.89 -3.61 -6.12
N ASP A 93 -3.33 -4.40 -5.15
CA ASP A 93 -4.70 -4.90 -4.98
C ASP A 93 -4.95 -5.12 -3.48
N TYR A 94 -5.25 -4.03 -2.74
CA TYR A 94 -5.24 -4.01 -1.29
C TYR A 94 -6.37 -3.20 -0.67
N PRO A 95 -6.84 -3.58 0.54
CA PRO A 95 -7.66 -2.69 1.36
C PRO A 95 -6.87 -1.46 1.79
N ILE A 96 -7.56 -0.34 1.95
CA ILE A 96 -7.02 0.90 2.50
C ILE A 96 -7.60 1.12 3.89
N ALA A 97 -6.72 1.27 4.88
CA ALA A 97 -7.08 1.57 6.24
C ALA A 97 -6.79 3.03 6.62
N GLN A 98 -7.49 3.52 7.63
CA GLN A 98 -7.16 4.78 8.31
C GLN A 98 -7.44 4.59 9.80
N SER A 99 -6.39 4.70 10.62
CA SER A 99 -6.45 4.44 12.06
C SER A 99 -7.46 5.35 12.78
N SER A 100 -8.02 4.84 13.86
CA SER A 100 -8.94 5.59 14.73
C SER A 100 -8.20 6.74 15.44
N VAL A 101 -8.97 7.69 16.01
CA VAL A 101 -8.41 8.82 16.79
C VAL A 101 -7.75 8.38 18.10
N TYR A 102 -7.97 7.15 18.52
CA TYR A 102 -7.39 6.58 19.76
C TYR A 102 -6.07 5.87 19.52
N GLU A 103 -5.64 5.74 18.26
CA GLU A 103 -4.42 5.05 17.84
C GLU A 103 -3.44 6.02 17.17
N SER A 104 -2.22 5.58 16.92
CA SER A 104 -1.25 6.34 16.13
C SER A 104 -1.79 6.56 14.71
N ASP A 105 -1.60 7.76 14.15
CA ASP A 105 -1.97 8.06 12.75
C ASP A 105 -1.16 7.24 11.74
N THR A 106 -0.01 6.74 12.18
CA THR A 106 0.90 5.88 11.41
C THR A 106 0.86 4.43 11.87
N LEU A 107 -0.21 3.97 12.54
CA LEU A 107 -0.34 2.58 13.03
C LEU A 107 0.00 1.56 11.93
N TYR A 108 -0.55 1.75 10.75
CA TYR A 108 -0.41 0.84 9.62
C TYR A 108 0.95 0.91 8.91
N LEU A 109 1.88 1.72 9.40
CA LEU A 109 3.26 1.72 8.93
C LEU A 109 4.00 0.44 9.35
N ASP A 110 3.68 -0.12 10.51
CA ASP A 110 4.32 -1.29 11.11
C ASP A 110 3.32 -2.35 11.65
N HIS A 111 2.03 -2.23 11.27
CA HIS A 111 0.97 -3.18 11.56
C HIS A 111 0.20 -3.54 10.29
N ASN A 112 -0.12 -4.81 10.13
CA ASN A 112 -0.93 -5.31 9.02
C ASN A 112 -2.41 -4.92 9.17
N ILE A 113 -3.21 -5.35 8.21
CA ILE A 113 -4.66 -5.03 8.18
C ILE A 113 -5.46 -5.67 9.33
N ASP A 114 -4.93 -6.70 9.97
CA ASP A 114 -5.52 -7.35 11.15
C ASP A 114 -5.02 -6.69 12.47
N LYS A 115 -4.29 -5.55 12.38
CA LYS A 115 -3.66 -4.78 13.48
C LYS A 115 -2.57 -5.55 14.23
N GLU A 116 -1.97 -6.54 13.61
CA GLU A 116 -0.82 -7.26 14.15
C GLU A 116 0.49 -6.61 13.68
N PRO A 117 1.55 -6.60 14.52
CA PRO A 117 2.86 -6.09 14.12
C PRO A 117 3.38 -6.82 12.88
N ASP A 118 3.71 -6.06 11.83
CA ASP A 118 4.19 -6.55 10.54
C ASP A 118 5.06 -5.49 9.87
N ILE A 119 6.25 -5.88 9.42
CA ILE A 119 7.18 -4.97 8.72
C ILE A 119 6.68 -4.51 7.34
N ALA A 120 5.76 -5.26 6.73
CA ALA A 120 5.13 -4.86 5.48
C ALA A 120 4.05 -3.79 5.72
N GLY A 121 3.56 -3.67 6.94
CA GLY A 121 2.47 -2.78 7.29
C GLY A 121 1.19 -3.06 6.51
N ALA A 122 0.41 -2.03 6.28
CA ALA A 122 -0.74 -2.06 5.38
C ALA A 122 -0.74 -0.84 4.44
N ILE A 123 -1.65 -0.82 3.47
CA ILE A 123 -1.91 0.38 2.68
C ILE A 123 -2.85 1.27 3.49
N PHE A 124 -2.46 2.53 3.69
CA PHE A 124 -3.19 3.41 4.60
C PHE A 124 -3.18 4.88 4.18
N SER A 125 -4.09 5.65 4.75
CA SER A 125 -4.08 7.11 4.73
C SER A 125 -4.06 7.66 6.16
N GLU A 126 -3.58 8.89 6.32
CA GLU A 126 -3.64 9.62 7.58
C GLU A 126 -4.97 10.34 7.75
N ARG A 127 -5.35 10.64 9.00
CA ARG A 127 -6.60 11.35 9.36
C ARG A 127 -6.68 12.79 8.83
N ALA A 128 -5.56 13.34 8.37
CA ALA A 128 -5.54 14.61 7.64
C ALA A 128 -6.38 14.55 6.34
N ASN A 129 -6.61 13.34 5.80
CA ASN A 129 -7.51 13.11 4.68
C ASN A 129 -8.85 12.52 5.12
N ARG A 130 -9.93 12.95 4.48
CA ARG A 130 -11.26 12.37 4.65
C ARG A 130 -11.37 11.02 3.95
N LYS A 131 -12.00 10.05 4.60
CA LYS A 131 -12.22 8.69 4.06
C LYS A 131 -13.04 8.65 2.76
N ASN A 132 -13.74 9.72 2.40
CA ASN A 132 -14.60 9.79 1.21
C ASN A 132 -13.92 10.34 -0.05
N PHE A 133 -12.60 10.59 -0.02
CA PHE A 133 -11.80 11.15 -1.13
C PHE A 133 -12.29 12.51 -1.63
N SER A 134 -12.91 13.32 -0.77
CA SER A 134 -13.42 14.65 -1.14
C SER A 134 -12.36 15.75 -1.06
N ASP A 135 -11.21 15.49 -0.47
CA ASP A 135 -10.12 16.47 -0.35
C ASP A 135 -9.51 16.82 -1.72
N PRO A 136 -8.94 18.01 -1.87
CA PRO A 136 -8.20 18.37 -3.10
C PRO A 136 -7.05 17.42 -3.41
N VAL A 137 -6.34 16.95 -2.37
CA VAL A 137 -5.25 15.98 -2.46
C VAL A 137 -5.41 14.94 -1.37
N THR A 138 -5.55 13.68 -1.79
CA THR A 138 -5.55 12.52 -0.89
C THR A 138 -4.23 11.77 -1.04
N VAL A 139 -3.56 11.45 0.06
CA VAL A 139 -2.30 10.71 0.06
C VAL A 139 -2.51 9.33 0.67
N ILE A 140 -2.11 8.30 -0.08
CA ILE A 140 -2.12 6.90 0.35
C ILE A 140 -0.68 6.42 0.42
N TYR A 141 -0.35 5.78 1.54
CA TYR A 141 0.99 5.29 1.85
C TYR A 141 1.07 3.77 1.76
N GLY A 142 2.21 3.25 1.37
CA GLY A 142 2.51 1.83 1.38
C GLY A 142 4.00 1.57 1.25
N HIS A 143 4.48 0.49 1.85
CA HIS A 143 5.89 0.12 1.82
C HIS A 143 6.37 -0.30 0.43
N ASN A 144 7.68 -0.17 0.21
CA ASN A 144 8.41 -0.69 -0.94
C ASN A 144 9.09 -2.02 -0.55
N MET A 145 8.33 -3.12 -0.58
CA MET A 145 8.79 -4.42 -0.11
C MET A 145 9.63 -5.17 -1.15
N LYS A 146 10.74 -5.80 -0.71
CA LYS A 146 11.64 -6.55 -1.61
C LYS A 146 10.98 -7.75 -2.29
N ASN A 147 9.97 -8.35 -1.65
CA ASN A 147 9.20 -9.48 -2.20
C ASN A 147 8.19 -9.09 -3.29
N GLY A 148 8.09 -7.80 -3.63
CA GLY A 148 7.17 -7.31 -4.66
C GLY A 148 5.80 -6.89 -4.16
N SER A 149 5.50 -7.05 -2.85
CA SER A 149 4.22 -6.66 -2.25
C SER A 149 4.11 -5.18 -1.96
N MET A 150 2.97 -4.77 -1.44
CA MET A 150 2.61 -3.40 -1.11
C MET A 150 2.75 -2.48 -2.33
N PHE A 151 3.40 -1.33 -2.18
CA PHE A 151 3.59 -0.37 -3.26
C PHE A 151 4.88 -0.57 -4.07
N LYS A 152 5.55 -1.72 -3.91
CA LYS A 152 6.76 -2.04 -4.68
C LYS A 152 6.58 -1.89 -6.19
N THR A 153 5.48 -2.39 -6.73
CA THR A 153 5.23 -2.39 -8.17
C THR A 153 4.85 -1.02 -8.74
N LEU A 154 4.66 0.02 -7.90
CA LEU A 154 4.58 1.41 -8.38
C LEU A 154 5.85 1.83 -9.12
N HIS A 155 7.02 1.26 -8.78
CA HIS A 155 8.27 1.51 -9.50
C HIS A 155 8.25 1.05 -10.97
N SER A 156 7.28 0.22 -11.38
CA SER A 156 7.06 -0.09 -12.80
C SER A 156 6.72 1.16 -13.63
N PHE A 157 6.16 2.19 -13.00
CA PHE A 157 5.86 3.48 -13.65
C PHE A 157 7.10 4.33 -13.94
N GLU A 158 8.31 3.91 -13.51
CA GLU A 158 9.58 4.50 -13.95
C GLU A 158 9.84 4.19 -15.43
N ASP A 159 9.37 3.04 -15.93
CA ASP A 159 9.44 2.72 -17.36
C ASP A 159 8.37 3.50 -18.15
N ALA A 160 8.82 4.25 -19.14
CA ALA A 160 7.96 5.11 -19.95
C ALA A 160 6.91 4.33 -20.77
N LYS A 161 7.23 3.07 -21.18
CA LYS A 161 6.28 2.24 -21.94
C LYS A 161 5.19 1.72 -21.01
N PHE A 162 5.59 1.29 -19.80
CA PHE A 162 4.64 0.88 -18.77
C PHE A 162 3.71 2.04 -18.39
N PHE A 163 4.27 3.24 -18.09
CA PHE A 163 3.51 4.43 -17.77
C PHE A 163 2.52 4.80 -18.89
N LYS A 164 2.95 4.73 -20.15
CA LYS A 164 2.08 5.03 -21.32
C LYS A 164 0.90 4.06 -21.44
N LYS A 165 1.16 2.76 -21.18
CA LYS A 165 0.16 1.68 -21.31
C LYS A 165 -0.82 1.67 -20.13
N ASN A 166 -0.34 1.85 -18.91
CA ASN A 166 -1.13 1.74 -17.69
C ASN A 166 -1.56 3.12 -17.22
N LYS A 167 -2.87 3.39 -17.28
CA LYS A 167 -3.40 4.74 -17.15
C LYS A 167 -4.22 4.97 -15.90
N PHE A 168 -4.75 3.91 -15.25
CA PHE A 168 -5.80 4.08 -14.27
C PHE A 168 -5.44 3.48 -12.91
N ILE A 169 -5.92 4.16 -11.87
CA ILE A 169 -6.04 3.66 -10.51
C ILE A 169 -7.53 3.57 -10.21
N TYR A 170 -7.96 2.47 -9.65
CA TYR A 170 -9.32 2.29 -9.19
C TYR A 170 -9.36 2.29 -7.67
N ILE A 171 -10.27 3.08 -7.11
CA ILE A 171 -10.60 3.07 -5.68
C ILE A 171 -12.03 2.58 -5.58
N TYR A 172 -12.21 1.47 -4.88
CA TYR A 172 -13.52 0.95 -4.55
C TYR A 172 -13.87 1.33 -3.11
N MET A 173 -15.10 1.71 -2.92
CA MET A 173 -15.74 1.92 -1.63
C MET A 173 -17.05 1.13 -1.64
N GLU A 174 -17.66 0.92 -0.49
CA GLU A 174 -18.98 0.31 -0.48
C GLU A 174 -19.95 1.13 -1.33
N LYS A 175 -20.51 0.53 -2.37
CA LYS A 175 -21.45 1.15 -3.34
C LYS A 175 -20.87 2.30 -4.19
N ARG A 176 -19.53 2.47 -4.28
CA ARG A 176 -18.93 3.54 -5.06
C ARG A 176 -17.58 3.11 -5.65
N LYS A 177 -17.32 3.50 -6.89
CA LYS A 177 -16.05 3.30 -7.59
C LYS A 177 -15.54 4.64 -8.11
N LEU A 178 -14.30 4.96 -7.77
CA LEU A 178 -13.58 6.12 -8.26
C LEU A 178 -12.52 5.68 -9.25
N THR A 179 -12.46 6.33 -10.41
CA THR A 179 -11.41 6.09 -11.41
C THR A 179 -10.53 7.33 -11.50
N TYR A 180 -9.23 7.14 -11.26
CA TYR A 180 -8.22 8.17 -11.40
C TYR A 180 -7.36 7.92 -12.63
N GLU A 181 -7.14 8.94 -13.47
CA GLU A 181 -6.17 8.87 -14.55
C GLU A 181 -4.79 9.26 -14.03
N ILE A 182 -3.81 8.34 -14.13
CA ILE A 182 -2.41 8.58 -13.73
C ILE A 182 -1.82 9.62 -14.68
N TYR A 183 -1.39 10.75 -14.16
CA TYR A 183 -0.79 11.81 -14.98
C TYR A 183 0.67 12.08 -14.64
N SER A 184 1.15 11.67 -13.46
CA SER A 184 2.53 11.94 -13.05
C SER A 184 3.06 10.81 -12.16
N ALA A 185 4.30 10.39 -12.41
CA ALA A 185 5.03 9.42 -11.63
C ALA A 185 6.49 9.86 -11.54
N TYR A 186 7.05 10.10 -10.33
CA TYR A 186 8.35 10.73 -10.17
C TYR A 186 8.94 10.52 -8.77
N VAL A 187 10.27 10.70 -8.68
CA VAL A 187 10.98 10.74 -7.39
C VAL A 187 10.79 12.13 -6.75
N TYR A 188 10.43 12.12 -5.48
CA TYR A 188 10.19 13.27 -4.62
C TYR A 188 11.04 13.18 -3.35
N ASP A 189 11.24 14.29 -2.65
CA ASP A 189 11.86 14.28 -1.31
C ASP A 189 10.94 13.60 -0.26
N ASP A 190 11.43 13.39 0.95
CA ASP A 190 10.67 12.75 2.03
C ASP A 190 9.71 13.70 2.78
N ARG A 191 9.53 14.90 2.25
CA ARG A 191 8.64 15.92 2.81
C ARG A 191 7.21 15.39 2.93
N HIS A 192 6.64 15.56 4.11
CA HIS A 192 5.25 15.20 4.36
C HIS A 192 4.30 16.13 3.60
N ILE A 193 3.64 15.62 2.55
CA ILE A 193 2.85 16.44 1.61
C ILE A 193 1.74 17.20 2.33
N LEU A 194 0.92 16.51 3.15
CA LEU A 194 -0.25 17.11 3.80
C LEU A 194 0.12 18.15 4.84
N ASN A 195 1.29 18.04 5.49
CA ASN A 195 1.78 19.02 6.44
C ASN A 195 2.54 20.19 5.80
N SER A 196 3.02 19.99 4.55
CA SER A 196 3.84 20.99 3.86
C SER A 196 3.03 21.98 3.04
N PHE A 197 1.77 21.65 2.74
CA PHE A 197 0.91 22.46 1.88
C PHE A 197 -0.47 22.63 2.49
N ASN A 198 -0.93 23.87 2.63
CA ASN A 198 -2.33 24.15 2.93
C ASN A 198 -3.16 24.11 1.64
N PHE A 199 -3.77 22.95 1.36
CA PHE A 199 -4.58 22.77 0.14
C PHE A 199 -5.95 23.46 0.17
N GLU A 200 -6.36 24.06 1.28
CA GLU A 200 -7.54 24.93 1.34
C GLU A 200 -7.25 26.30 0.68
N ASP A 201 -5.97 26.72 0.67
CA ASP A 201 -5.54 27.89 -0.11
C ASP A 201 -5.44 27.55 -1.60
N LYS A 202 -6.35 28.09 -2.39
CA LYS A 202 -6.41 27.85 -3.84
C LYS A 202 -5.13 28.28 -4.59
N LYS A 203 -4.37 29.26 -4.05
CA LYS A 203 -3.10 29.70 -4.67
C LYS A 203 -2.01 28.65 -4.44
N ILE A 204 -1.94 28.12 -3.22
CA ILE A 204 -1.00 27.04 -2.87
C ILE A 204 -1.37 25.77 -3.67
N LEU A 205 -2.64 25.38 -3.68
CA LEU A 205 -3.12 24.23 -4.45
C LEU A 205 -2.77 24.38 -5.94
N LYS A 206 -3.05 25.54 -6.56
CA LYS A 206 -2.71 25.78 -7.97
C LYS A 206 -1.21 25.66 -8.24
N LYS A 207 -0.35 26.17 -7.34
CA LYS A 207 1.10 26.04 -7.43
C LYS A 207 1.55 24.58 -7.32
N TYR A 208 0.98 23.84 -6.37
CA TYR A 208 1.22 22.40 -6.19
C TYR A 208 0.83 21.61 -7.44
N LEU A 209 -0.38 21.78 -7.96
CA LEU A 209 -0.86 21.09 -9.17
C LEU A 209 0.06 21.37 -10.38
N LYS A 210 0.53 22.60 -10.55
CA LYS A 210 1.50 22.93 -11.60
C LYS A 210 2.84 22.20 -11.40
N SER A 211 3.31 22.08 -10.17
CA SER A 211 4.56 21.36 -9.87
C SER A 211 4.44 19.86 -10.12
N THR A 212 3.28 19.26 -9.86
CA THR A 212 3.05 17.82 -10.10
C THR A 212 2.90 17.48 -11.60
N GLN A 213 2.46 18.42 -12.43
CA GLN A 213 2.44 18.25 -13.90
C GLN A 213 3.84 18.35 -14.53
N ASN A 214 4.77 19.05 -13.88
CA ASN A 214 6.15 19.18 -14.33
C ASN A 214 7.12 19.06 -13.14
N PRO A 215 7.24 17.86 -12.55
CA PRO A 215 8.08 17.66 -11.36
C PRO A 215 9.56 17.89 -11.68
N GLN A 216 10.26 18.47 -10.69
CA GLN A 216 11.72 18.66 -10.72
C GLN A 216 12.40 17.36 -10.30
N SER A 217 12.39 16.38 -11.19
CA SER A 217 12.97 15.06 -10.96
C SER A 217 13.60 14.55 -12.25
N LEU A 218 14.75 13.88 -12.11
CA LEU A 218 15.40 13.18 -13.25
C LEU A 218 14.64 11.92 -13.62
N THR A 219 14.07 11.23 -12.63
CA THR A 219 13.22 10.05 -12.82
C THR A 219 11.76 10.50 -12.78
N LYS A 220 11.19 10.79 -13.93
CA LYS A 220 9.79 11.20 -14.06
C LYS A 220 9.17 10.75 -15.36
N ASN A 221 7.88 10.40 -15.28
CA ASN A 221 6.99 10.23 -16.42
C ASN A 221 5.74 11.07 -16.17
N THR A 222 5.30 11.81 -17.19
CA THR A 222 4.12 12.68 -17.10
C THR A 222 3.20 12.52 -18.30
N ARG A 223 1.90 12.74 -18.09
CA ARG A 223 0.87 12.78 -19.11
C ARG A 223 0.15 14.12 -19.01
N LYS A 224 -0.14 14.73 -20.14
CA LYS A 224 -0.90 15.97 -20.17
C LYS A 224 -2.34 15.70 -19.75
N VAL A 225 -2.79 16.38 -18.71
CA VAL A 225 -4.17 16.41 -18.21
C VAL A 225 -4.56 17.83 -17.86
N ASP A 226 -5.85 18.12 -17.89
CA ASP A 226 -6.34 19.43 -17.45
C ASP A 226 -6.63 19.38 -15.95
N LEU A 227 -5.86 20.17 -15.18
CA LEU A 227 -6.02 20.29 -13.73
C LEU A 227 -6.53 21.69 -13.36
N SER A 228 -7.51 21.74 -12.49
CA SER A 228 -8.01 22.94 -11.85
C SER A 228 -7.96 22.81 -10.33
N THR A 229 -8.28 23.87 -9.61
CA THR A 229 -8.40 23.83 -8.15
C THR A 229 -9.61 23.03 -7.66
N ASP A 230 -10.47 22.57 -8.55
CA ASP A 230 -11.60 21.69 -8.23
C ASP A 230 -11.28 20.21 -8.51
N SER A 231 -10.15 19.94 -9.18
CA SER A 231 -9.62 18.58 -9.41
C SER A 231 -9.35 17.86 -8.09
N LYS A 232 -9.64 16.56 -8.04
CA LYS A 232 -9.32 15.68 -6.92
C LYS A 232 -8.12 14.83 -7.29
N ILE A 233 -7.05 14.96 -6.53
CA ILE A 233 -5.78 14.28 -6.78
C ILE A 233 -5.59 13.15 -5.78
N LEU A 234 -5.31 11.97 -6.30
CA LEU A 234 -4.83 10.83 -5.53
C LEU A 234 -3.31 10.76 -5.68
N THR A 235 -2.59 10.74 -4.57
CA THR A 235 -1.14 10.58 -4.51
C THR A 235 -0.82 9.28 -3.80
N LEU A 236 -0.18 8.33 -4.48
CA LEU A 236 0.37 7.13 -3.89
C LEU A 236 1.84 7.38 -3.58
N SER A 237 2.24 7.10 -2.33
CA SER A 237 3.58 7.39 -1.82
C SER A 237 4.25 6.13 -1.28
N THR A 238 5.45 5.84 -1.78
CA THR A 238 6.30 4.75 -1.30
C THR A 238 7.77 5.18 -1.23
N CYS A 239 8.63 4.40 -0.57
CA CYS A 239 10.07 4.67 -0.54
C CYS A 239 10.73 4.36 -1.89
N THR A 240 11.82 5.04 -2.22
CA THR A 240 12.66 4.70 -3.37
C THR A 240 13.59 3.52 -3.10
N ASN A 241 14.15 2.92 -4.16
CA ASN A 241 15.03 1.74 -4.05
C ASN A 241 16.47 2.04 -3.56
N GLY A 242 16.86 3.27 -3.28
CA GLY A 242 18.26 3.54 -3.02
C GLY A 242 18.60 4.72 -2.12
N ALA A 243 17.74 5.69 -1.97
CA ALA A 243 17.99 6.86 -1.12
C ALA A 243 17.01 6.91 0.04
N ALA A 244 17.53 6.95 1.27
CA ALA A 244 16.73 6.89 2.50
C ALA A 244 15.70 8.04 2.61
N ASN A 245 16.03 9.22 2.06
CA ASN A 245 15.23 10.46 2.21
C ASN A 245 14.50 10.82 0.92
N THR A 246 14.01 9.83 0.17
CA THR A 246 13.23 10.07 -1.04
C THR A 246 12.02 9.15 -1.10
N ARG A 247 10.99 9.64 -1.80
CA ARG A 247 9.74 8.93 -2.06
C ARG A 247 9.55 8.79 -3.57
N TYR A 248 8.91 7.72 -3.97
CA TYR A 248 8.36 7.61 -5.32
C TYR A 248 6.87 7.87 -5.25
N LEU A 249 6.41 8.84 -6.04
CA LEU A 249 5.02 9.25 -6.10
C LEU A 249 4.41 8.82 -7.43
N VAL A 250 3.20 8.27 -7.37
CA VAL A 250 2.32 8.07 -8.53
C VAL A 250 1.05 8.86 -8.27
N GLN A 251 0.73 9.80 -9.18
CA GLN A 251 -0.41 10.71 -9.00
C GLN A 251 -1.45 10.54 -10.10
N GLY A 252 -2.70 10.44 -9.67
CA GLY A 252 -3.87 10.38 -10.54
C GLY A 252 -4.83 11.54 -10.28
N VAL A 253 -5.52 11.98 -11.32
CA VAL A 253 -6.66 12.91 -11.22
C VAL A 253 -7.97 12.14 -11.36
N LEU A 254 -8.94 12.44 -10.51
CA LEU A 254 -10.26 11.83 -10.57
C LEU A 254 -10.96 12.20 -11.88
N ILE A 255 -11.35 11.19 -12.66
CA ILE A 255 -12.03 11.35 -13.94
C ILE A 255 -13.44 10.74 -13.93
N LYS A 256 -13.73 9.82 -13.00
CA LYS A 256 -15.03 9.16 -12.93
C LYS A 256 -15.38 8.78 -11.50
N ASP A 257 -16.62 8.97 -11.13
CA ASP A 257 -17.20 8.69 -9.82
C ASP A 257 -18.55 8.00 -10.03
N GLU A 258 -18.63 6.71 -9.73
CA GLU A 258 -19.74 5.84 -10.11
C GLU A 258 -20.32 5.12 -8.91
N GLN A 259 -21.62 4.88 -8.93
CA GLN A 259 -22.27 3.95 -8.01
C GLN A 259 -21.96 2.51 -8.44
N THR A 260 -21.72 1.62 -7.46
CA THR A 260 -21.54 0.18 -7.66
C THR A 260 -22.73 -0.61 -7.09
N LYS A 261 -22.80 -1.86 -7.48
CA LYS A 261 -23.80 -2.82 -6.94
C LYS A 261 -23.58 -3.05 -5.45
#